data_9258da53ada8f10e6032d7e86d21c9bb
#
_entry.id   9258da53ada8f10e6032d7e86d21c9bb
#
_cell.length_a   1.000
_cell.length_b   1.000
_cell.length_c   1.000
_cell.angle_alpha   90.00
_cell.angle_beta   90.00
_cell.angle_gamma   90.00
#
_symmetry.space_group_name_H-M   'P 1'
#
loop_
_entity.id
_entity.type
_entity.pdbx_description
1 polymer ?
#
loop_
_entity_poly.entity_id
_entity_poly.type
_entity_poly.pdbx_seq_one_letter_code
_entity_poly.pdbx_strand_id
1 'polypeptide(L)'
;YAYTLTKNPNFPGNFEGQTANIETVIVKYTPQDTMMDQLKTGAVDILYQVADGDQIEQGLDMVEEGNFNYLSYGRAGYGMISLKCNQGPTQFKEVRHAMAYLLDRVTFAQTFTGGHGTVVSGPYGTQQWMAEEYAEELDGLNSYTYSLDSAVKELEDGGWVYNEDGSDYSGSGIRYKKLDDGTYMPLVIEWFSSENNSVSDLLVTSLQQNPDVEAAGMKINQTVGTFTDLLTYYYDNSTENPYQMFNLASGFGNPYDVAFQYEPGSSNNTNALEGEEGQKLYDLALAMNHTEEGDDEAYAKAWFDFIADWNDELPEIPLYSNDYHDFF
;
A
#
# COMPACT_ATOMS: atom_id res chain seq x y z
N TYR A 1 -21.81 5.05 -9.37
CA TYR A 1 -22.53 3.81 -9.74
C TYR A 1 -22.98 3.05 -8.47
N ALA A 2 -23.99 2.18 -8.64
CA ALA A 2 -24.53 1.38 -7.55
C ALA A 2 -24.90 -0.01 -8.10
N TYR A 3 -24.95 -1.01 -7.20
CA TYR A 3 -25.51 -2.31 -7.51
C TYR A 3 -26.50 -2.73 -6.40
N THR A 4 -27.44 -3.57 -6.76
CA THR A 4 -28.50 -4.03 -5.88
C THR A 4 -28.37 -5.51 -5.63
N LEU A 5 -28.32 -5.91 -4.36
CA LEU A 5 -28.37 -7.29 -3.91
C LEU A 5 -29.79 -7.60 -3.44
N THR A 6 -30.35 -8.71 -3.87
CA THR A 6 -31.64 -9.21 -3.38
C THR A 6 -31.45 -10.52 -2.65
N LYS A 7 -32.29 -10.73 -1.62
CA LYS A 7 -32.31 -11.97 -0.86
C LYS A 7 -32.43 -13.18 -1.75
N ASN A 8 -31.52 -14.15 -1.62
CA ASN A 8 -31.62 -15.43 -2.31
C ASN A 8 -32.63 -16.35 -1.57
N PRO A 9 -33.81 -16.63 -2.16
CA PRO A 9 -34.81 -17.46 -1.50
C PRO A 9 -34.39 -18.93 -1.36
N ASN A 10 -33.35 -19.36 -2.08
CA ASN A 10 -32.84 -20.72 -2.06
C ASN A 10 -31.62 -20.89 -1.13
N PHE A 11 -31.20 -19.83 -0.45
CA PHE A 11 -30.09 -19.92 0.49
C PHE A 11 -30.54 -20.66 1.76
N PRO A 12 -29.96 -21.82 2.10
CA PRO A 12 -30.42 -22.65 3.22
C PRO A 12 -30.00 -22.09 4.60
N GLY A 13 -29.20 -21.03 4.62
CA GLY A 13 -28.55 -20.49 5.81
C GLY A 13 -27.04 -20.80 5.84
N ASN A 14 -26.31 -20.06 6.70
CA ASN A 14 -24.91 -20.35 7.00
C ASN A 14 -24.79 -21.61 7.89
N PHE A 15 -23.57 -21.92 8.36
CA PHE A 15 -23.31 -23.08 9.24
C PHE A 15 -24.07 -23.04 10.57
N GLU A 16 -24.57 -21.87 11.01
CA GLU A 16 -25.43 -21.68 12.18
C GLU A 16 -26.94 -21.69 11.84
N GLY A 17 -27.29 -21.84 10.56
CA GLY A 17 -28.67 -21.81 10.08
C GLY A 17 -29.25 -20.39 9.94
N GLN A 18 -28.43 -19.35 10.00
CA GLN A 18 -28.87 -17.96 9.83
C GLN A 18 -29.16 -17.68 8.36
N THR A 19 -30.28 -16.99 8.09
CA THR A 19 -30.68 -16.56 6.76
C THR A 19 -30.73 -15.04 6.69
N ALA A 20 -30.71 -14.47 5.48
CA ALA A 20 -30.85 -13.03 5.31
C ALA A 20 -32.20 -12.50 5.81
N ASN A 21 -32.18 -11.46 6.63
CA ASN A 21 -33.39 -10.79 7.12
C ASN A 21 -33.78 -9.56 6.26
N ILE A 22 -32.80 -8.98 5.54
CA ILE A 22 -33.00 -7.82 4.68
C ILE A 22 -33.30 -8.32 3.26
N GLU A 23 -34.40 -7.83 2.69
CA GLU A 23 -34.86 -8.23 1.34
C GLU A 23 -33.96 -7.66 0.23
N THR A 24 -33.54 -6.38 0.39
CA THR A 24 -32.77 -5.67 -0.63
C THR A 24 -31.69 -4.81 0.03
N VAL A 25 -30.46 -4.95 -0.47
CA VAL A 25 -29.31 -4.10 -0.08
C VAL A 25 -28.83 -3.36 -1.32
N ILE A 26 -28.76 -2.04 -1.27
CA ILE A 26 -28.21 -1.19 -2.32
C ILE A 26 -26.82 -0.74 -1.89
N VAL A 27 -25.79 -1.18 -2.60
CA VAL A 27 -24.41 -0.76 -2.39
C VAL A 27 -24.08 0.30 -3.42
N LYS A 28 -23.71 1.49 -2.96
CA LYS A 28 -23.33 2.59 -3.84
C LYS A 28 -21.98 3.18 -3.43
N TYR A 29 -21.23 3.61 -4.41
CA TYR A 29 -20.05 4.43 -4.17
C TYR A 29 -20.50 5.79 -3.59
N THR A 30 -19.85 6.19 -2.50
CA THR A 30 -20.09 7.47 -1.83
C THR A 30 -18.76 8.24 -1.83
N PRO A 31 -18.69 9.43 -2.49
CA PRO A 31 -17.48 10.24 -2.47
C PRO A 31 -17.07 10.62 -1.04
N GLN A 32 -15.77 10.63 -0.78
CA GLN A 32 -15.22 10.83 0.56
C GLN A 32 -15.61 12.19 1.16
N ASP A 33 -15.62 13.23 0.34
CA ASP A 33 -15.97 14.60 0.72
C ASP A 33 -17.45 14.81 1.11
N THR A 34 -18.33 13.86 0.76
CA THR A 34 -19.80 13.98 1.01
C THR A 34 -20.37 12.81 1.80
N MET A 35 -19.55 11.81 2.19
CA MET A 35 -20.07 10.59 2.80
C MET A 35 -20.80 10.85 4.14
N MET A 36 -20.24 11.68 5.00
CA MET A 36 -20.87 12.00 6.30
C MET A 36 -22.19 12.76 6.14
N ASP A 37 -22.28 13.68 5.17
CA ASP A 37 -23.53 14.38 4.85
C ASP A 37 -24.58 13.41 4.29
N GLN A 38 -24.18 12.41 3.52
CA GLN A 38 -25.10 11.40 3.00
C GLN A 38 -25.67 10.51 4.11
N LEU A 39 -24.85 10.13 5.10
CA LEU A 39 -25.31 9.42 6.28
C LEU A 39 -26.26 10.33 7.11
N LYS A 40 -25.85 11.55 7.39
CA LYS A 40 -26.61 12.53 8.19
C LYS A 40 -27.99 12.85 7.60
N THR A 41 -28.11 12.87 6.29
CA THR A 41 -29.38 13.15 5.58
C THR A 41 -30.21 11.90 5.31
N GLY A 42 -29.74 10.70 5.67
CA GLY A 42 -30.40 9.42 5.37
C GLY A 42 -30.38 9.04 3.89
N ALA A 43 -29.46 9.60 3.11
CA ALA A 43 -29.23 9.18 1.73
C ALA A 43 -28.50 7.83 1.64
N VAL A 44 -27.84 7.43 2.73
CA VAL A 44 -27.32 6.09 3.03
C VAL A 44 -27.66 5.74 4.47
N ASP A 45 -27.84 4.46 4.76
CA ASP A 45 -28.12 3.94 6.10
C ASP A 45 -26.84 3.53 6.84
N ILE A 46 -25.78 3.17 6.11
CA ILE A 46 -24.49 2.71 6.64
C ILE A 46 -23.38 3.27 5.78
N LEU A 47 -22.34 3.80 6.44
CA LEU A 47 -21.01 3.98 5.84
C LEU A 47 -20.12 2.82 6.27
N TYR A 48 -19.51 2.15 5.30
CA TYR A 48 -18.75 0.92 5.51
C TYR A 48 -17.26 1.16 5.28
N GLN A 49 -16.43 0.75 6.23
CA GLN A 49 -14.97 0.81 6.17
C GLN A 49 -14.39 2.23 6.01
N VAL A 50 -14.90 3.18 6.80
CA VAL A 50 -14.30 4.52 6.88
C VAL A 50 -12.92 4.40 7.52
N ALA A 51 -11.88 4.95 6.87
CA ALA A 51 -10.48 4.84 7.27
C ALA A 51 -9.78 6.21 7.43
N ASP A 52 -10.32 7.25 6.84
CA ASP A 52 -9.78 8.61 6.92
C ASP A 52 -10.10 9.22 8.30
N GLY A 53 -9.08 9.75 8.98
CA GLY A 53 -9.17 10.24 10.35
C GLY A 53 -10.16 11.38 10.51
N ASP A 54 -10.20 12.34 9.58
CA ASP A 54 -11.12 13.47 9.63
C ASP A 54 -12.57 13.00 9.49
N GLN A 55 -12.81 11.97 8.68
CA GLN A 55 -14.14 11.37 8.51
C GLN A 55 -14.54 10.55 9.75
N ILE A 56 -13.59 9.83 10.35
CA ILE A 56 -13.81 9.08 11.59
C ILE A 56 -14.20 10.05 12.71
N GLU A 57 -13.46 11.15 12.88
CA GLU A 57 -13.76 12.17 13.90
C GLU A 57 -15.15 12.76 13.73
N GLN A 58 -15.53 13.16 12.50
CA GLN A 58 -16.87 13.64 12.20
C GLN A 58 -17.95 12.59 12.53
N GLY A 59 -17.71 11.32 12.21
CA GLY A 59 -18.63 10.22 12.52
C GLY A 59 -18.81 10.01 14.03
N LEU A 60 -17.70 10.06 14.79
CA LEU A 60 -17.72 9.93 16.26
C LEU A 60 -18.45 11.10 16.91
N ASP A 61 -18.28 12.34 16.43
CA ASP A 61 -19.05 13.51 16.88
C ASP A 61 -20.56 13.28 16.68
N MET A 62 -20.96 12.73 15.53
CA MET A 62 -22.38 12.41 15.25
C MET A 62 -22.91 11.32 16.19
N VAL A 63 -22.08 10.37 16.61
CA VAL A 63 -22.42 9.35 17.61
C VAL A 63 -22.59 9.98 18.99
N GLU A 64 -21.71 10.91 19.39
CA GLU A 64 -21.85 11.64 20.66
C GLU A 64 -23.12 12.51 20.74
N GLU A 65 -23.56 13.05 19.60
CA GLU A 65 -24.87 13.75 19.50
C GLU A 65 -26.07 12.80 19.71
N GLY A 66 -25.85 11.48 19.71
CA GLY A 66 -26.86 10.47 20.06
C GLY A 66 -27.75 10.04 18.90
N ASN A 67 -27.42 10.37 17.67
CA ASN A 67 -28.26 10.08 16.49
C ASN A 67 -27.75 8.87 15.69
N PHE A 68 -26.50 8.42 15.94
CA PHE A 68 -25.82 7.38 15.20
C PHE A 68 -25.11 6.40 16.13
N ASN A 69 -24.71 5.27 15.58
CA ASN A 69 -23.85 4.28 16.23
C ASN A 69 -22.64 4.00 15.35
N TYR A 70 -21.65 3.29 15.91
CA TYR A 70 -20.49 2.84 15.13
C TYR A 70 -20.01 1.48 15.60
N LEU A 71 -19.26 0.82 14.73
CA LEU A 71 -18.46 -0.37 15.02
C LEU A 71 -17.03 -0.10 14.53
N SER A 72 -16.03 -0.37 15.37
CA SER A 72 -14.62 -0.29 14.99
C SER A 72 -13.96 -1.66 15.03
N TYR A 73 -13.12 -1.93 14.06
CA TYR A 73 -12.35 -3.17 13.95
C TYR A 73 -11.09 -2.96 13.11
N GLY A 74 -10.02 -3.68 13.45
CA GLY A 74 -8.77 -3.59 12.72
C GLY A 74 -8.87 -4.13 11.31
N ARG A 75 -8.16 -3.51 10.41
CA ARG A 75 -8.03 -3.96 9.02
C ARG A 75 -7.02 -5.11 8.94
N ALA A 76 -7.40 -6.22 8.29
CA ALA A 76 -6.46 -7.22 7.84
C ALA A 76 -5.84 -6.80 6.50
N GLY A 77 -5.02 -5.75 6.54
CA GLY A 77 -4.45 -5.16 5.33
C GLY A 77 -3.73 -3.85 5.61
N TYR A 78 -3.28 -3.20 4.55
CA TYR A 78 -2.47 -1.98 4.64
C TYR A 78 -2.68 -1.07 3.43
N GLY A 79 -2.34 0.22 3.59
CA GLY A 79 -2.16 1.16 2.50
C GLY A 79 -0.69 1.20 2.08
N MET A 80 -0.41 1.34 0.78
CA MET A 80 0.95 1.28 0.26
C MET A 80 1.16 2.22 -0.93
N ILE A 81 2.43 2.52 -1.18
CA ILE A 81 2.92 2.91 -2.49
C ILE A 81 3.41 1.63 -3.18
N SER A 82 2.79 1.26 -4.29
CA SER A 82 3.21 0.12 -5.10
C SER A 82 4.14 0.59 -6.21
N LEU A 83 5.22 -0.17 -6.45
CA LEU A 83 6.31 0.20 -7.36
C LEU A 83 6.48 -0.87 -8.44
N LYS A 84 6.79 -0.45 -9.68
CA LYS A 84 7.20 -1.37 -10.74
C LYS A 84 8.68 -1.70 -10.58
N CYS A 85 9.00 -2.98 -10.41
CA CYS A 85 10.36 -3.48 -10.18
C CYS A 85 11.07 -3.95 -11.46
N ASN A 86 10.45 -3.79 -12.63
CA ASN A 86 10.99 -4.22 -13.92
C ASN A 86 11.35 -3.07 -14.86
N GLN A 87 11.15 -1.83 -14.47
CA GLN A 87 11.37 -0.69 -15.36
C GLN A 87 11.64 0.61 -14.60
N GLY A 88 12.22 1.58 -15.31
CA GLY A 88 12.55 2.90 -14.77
C GLY A 88 13.47 2.84 -13.55
N PRO A 89 13.57 3.92 -12.77
CA PRO A 89 14.44 3.94 -11.59
C PRO A 89 14.02 2.93 -10.50
N THR A 90 12.73 2.64 -10.37
CA THR A 90 12.21 1.76 -9.31
C THR A 90 12.54 0.27 -9.52
N GLN A 91 13.09 -0.12 -10.67
CA GLN A 91 13.66 -1.45 -10.85
C GLN A 91 14.85 -1.72 -9.92
N PHE A 92 15.53 -0.66 -9.46
CA PHE A 92 16.67 -0.75 -8.56
C PHE A 92 16.21 -0.67 -7.11
N LYS A 93 16.59 -1.66 -6.30
CA LYS A 93 16.21 -1.77 -4.89
C LYS A 93 16.63 -0.53 -4.10
N GLU A 94 17.82 0.00 -4.36
CA GLU A 94 18.35 1.19 -3.69
C GLU A 94 17.49 2.44 -3.91
N VAL A 95 16.80 2.54 -5.05
CA VAL A 95 15.85 3.63 -5.29
C VAL A 95 14.59 3.45 -4.46
N ARG A 96 14.07 2.21 -4.34
CA ARG A 96 12.90 1.93 -3.51
C ARG A 96 13.18 2.19 -2.03
N HIS A 97 14.38 1.80 -1.55
CA HIS A 97 14.87 2.14 -0.20
C HIS A 97 14.98 3.64 0.00
N ALA A 98 15.62 4.35 -0.94
CA ALA A 98 15.76 5.80 -0.86
C ALA A 98 14.40 6.50 -0.78
N MET A 99 13.41 6.07 -1.58
CA MET A 99 12.05 6.60 -1.50
C MET A 99 11.40 6.38 -0.14
N ALA A 100 11.61 5.20 0.46
CA ALA A 100 11.09 4.90 1.80
C ALA A 100 11.74 5.77 2.89
N TYR A 101 13.05 6.01 2.80
CA TYR A 101 13.76 6.94 3.70
C TYR A 101 13.36 8.42 3.51
N LEU A 102 12.86 8.81 2.35
CA LEU A 102 12.42 10.19 2.04
C LEU A 102 10.96 10.47 2.45
N LEU A 103 10.27 9.50 3.00
CA LEU A 103 8.89 9.63 3.48
C LEU A 103 8.82 9.41 4.99
N ASP A 104 8.41 10.42 5.76
CA ASP A 104 8.05 10.25 7.17
C ASP A 104 6.73 9.48 7.30
N ARG A 105 6.84 8.14 7.25
CA ARG A 105 5.70 7.23 7.28
C ARG A 105 4.93 7.28 8.60
N VAL A 106 5.60 7.58 9.71
CA VAL A 106 4.95 7.69 11.02
C VAL A 106 4.03 8.91 11.05
N THR A 107 4.55 10.08 10.67
CA THR A 107 3.73 11.29 10.55
C THR A 107 2.64 11.13 9.50
N PHE A 108 2.93 10.47 8.37
CA PHE A 108 1.96 10.18 7.33
C PHE A 108 0.79 9.33 7.86
N ALA A 109 1.09 8.19 8.51
CA ALA A 109 0.09 7.30 9.07
C ALA A 109 -0.78 8.01 10.12
N GLN A 110 -0.17 8.76 11.04
CA GLN A 110 -0.90 9.53 12.05
C GLN A 110 -1.80 10.60 11.42
N THR A 111 -1.32 11.31 10.41
CA THR A 111 -2.09 12.36 9.73
C THR A 111 -3.28 11.79 8.99
N PHE A 112 -3.07 10.73 8.20
CA PHE A 112 -4.15 10.14 7.40
C PHE A 112 -5.20 9.44 8.27
N THR A 113 -4.76 8.66 9.27
CA THR A 113 -5.70 7.83 10.07
C THR A 113 -6.25 8.54 11.30
N GLY A 114 -5.83 9.78 11.59
CA GLY A 114 -6.23 10.48 12.82
C GLY A 114 -5.79 9.76 14.11
N GLY A 115 -4.78 8.89 14.03
CA GLY A 115 -4.33 8.05 15.14
C GLY A 115 -4.99 6.67 15.20
N HIS A 116 -5.92 6.36 14.28
CA HIS A 116 -6.57 5.04 14.15
C HIS A 116 -5.80 4.10 13.22
N GLY A 117 -4.47 4.14 13.28
CA GLY A 117 -3.60 3.28 12.50
C GLY A 117 -2.13 3.49 12.81
N THR A 118 -1.32 2.58 12.32
CA THR A 118 0.14 2.58 12.53
C THR A 118 0.87 2.14 11.28
N VAL A 119 2.17 2.42 11.20
CA VAL A 119 3.04 1.91 10.14
C VAL A 119 3.25 0.41 10.33
N VAL A 120 3.30 -0.32 9.23
CA VAL A 120 3.70 -1.74 9.18
C VAL A 120 4.98 -1.91 8.37
N SER A 121 5.70 -2.99 8.61
CA SER A 121 7.00 -3.26 7.98
C SER A 121 6.90 -4.20 6.77
N GLY A 122 5.69 -4.55 6.34
CA GLY A 122 5.45 -5.49 5.26
C GLY A 122 3.98 -5.53 4.82
N PRO A 123 3.62 -6.44 3.91
CA PRO A 123 2.27 -6.59 3.38
C PRO A 123 1.36 -7.34 4.37
N TYR A 124 1.06 -6.73 5.50
CA TYR A 124 0.17 -7.30 6.53
C TYR A 124 -0.65 -6.23 7.25
N GLY A 125 -1.68 -6.66 7.93
CA GLY A 125 -2.45 -5.84 8.86
C GLY A 125 -2.13 -6.20 10.31
N THR A 126 -2.15 -5.23 11.21
CA THR A 126 -1.83 -5.41 12.64
C THR A 126 -2.77 -6.36 13.36
N GLN A 127 -3.94 -6.67 12.77
CA GLN A 127 -4.91 -7.61 13.33
C GLN A 127 -4.63 -9.08 12.97
N GLN A 128 -3.62 -9.35 12.17
CA GLN A 128 -3.24 -10.73 11.86
C GLN A 128 -2.44 -11.32 13.02
N TRP A 129 -2.84 -12.51 13.49
CA TRP A 129 -2.26 -13.15 14.67
C TRP A 129 -0.74 -13.38 14.56
N MET A 130 -0.22 -13.61 13.35
CA MET A 130 1.22 -13.74 13.11
C MET A 130 1.98 -12.44 13.43
N ALA A 131 1.34 -11.28 13.20
CA ALA A 131 1.96 -9.99 13.52
C ALA A 131 2.06 -9.75 15.04
N GLU A 132 1.16 -10.33 15.84
CA GLU A 132 1.25 -10.33 17.29
C GLU A 132 2.33 -11.32 17.78
N GLU A 133 2.36 -12.52 17.19
CA GLU A 133 3.32 -13.58 17.53
C GLU A 133 4.78 -13.15 17.28
N TYR A 134 5.02 -12.43 16.19
CA TYR A 134 6.37 -11.98 15.76
C TYR A 134 6.60 -10.48 15.97
N ALA A 135 5.94 -9.86 16.94
CA ALA A 135 6.02 -8.41 17.14
C ALA A 135 7.45 -7.93 17.42
N GLU A 136 8.22 -8.67 18.26
CA GLU A 136 9.60 -8.31 18.59
C GLU A 136 10.54 -8.44 17.37
N GLU A 137 10.37 -9.47 16.56
CA GLU A 137 11.15 -9.70 15.35
C GLU A 137 10.80 -8.67 14.24
N LEU A 138 9.53 -8.31 14.12
CA LEU A 138 9.08 -7.25 13.21
C LEU A 138 9.68 -5.88 13.57
N ASP A 139 9.80 -5.57 14.85
CA ASP A 139 10.49 -4.36 15.33
C ASP A 139 11.99 -4.36 14.99
N GLY A 140 12.57 -5.52 14.74
CA GLY A 140 13.97 -5.70 14.32
C GLY A 140 14.21 -5.48 12.82
N LEU A 141 13.17 -5.41 11.99
CA LEU A 141 13.27 -5.16 10.56
C LEU A 141 13.67 -3.71 10.26
N ASN A 142 14.10 -3.45 9.01
CA ASN A 142 14.41 -2.08 8.61
C ASN A 142 13.13 -1.23 8.63
N SER A 143 13.11 -0.26 9.52
CA SER A 143 11.98 0.67 9.68
C SER A 143 11.97 1.78 8.64
N TYR A 144 13.04 1.92 7.81
CA TYR A 144 13.22 3.02 6.87
C TYR A 144 12.84 4.38 7.49
N THR A 145 13.37 4.64 8.68
CA THR A 145 13.14 5.89 9.43
C THR A 145 13.58 7.07 8.59
N TYR A 146 12.74 8.11 8.49
CA TYR A 146 12.98 9.30 7.69
C TYR A 146 14.40 9.86 7.85
N SER A 147 15.14 9.92 6.74
CA SER A 147 16.55 10.33 6.73
C SER A 147 17.03 10.63 5.31
N LEU A 148 17.29 11.90 5.03
CA LEU A 148 17.92 12.31 3.77
C LEU A 148 19.31 11.67 3.58
N ASP A 149 20.11 11.60 4.65
CA ASP A 149 21.47 11.01 4.58
C ASP A 149 21.42 9.52 4.20
N SER A 150 20.46 8.77 4.76
CA SER A 150 20.27 7.35 4.42
C SER A 150 19.79 7.19 2.97
N ALA A 151 18.86 8.02 2.53
CA ALA A 151 18.38 8.00 1.14
C ALA A 151 19.51 8.30 0.15
N VAL A 152 20.31 9.34 0.42
CA VAL A 152 21.47 9.69 -0.42
C VAL A 152 22.49 8.54 -0.45
N LYS A 153 22.73 7.90 0.69
CA LYS A 153 23.64 6.76 0.76
C LYS A 153 23.17 5.58 -0.10
N GLU A 154 21.88 5.21 -0.01
CA GLU A 154 21.31 4.17 -0.88
C GLU A 154 21.51 4.50 -2.37
N LEU A 155 21.22 5.74 -2.76
CA LEU A 155 21.40 6.17 -4.14
C LEU A 155 22.86 6.11 -4.60
N GLU A 156 23.80 6.52 -3.75
CA GLU A 156 25.23 6.48 -4.07
C GLU A 156 25.75 5.04 -4.15
N ASP A 157 25.38 4.18 -3.21
CA ASP A 157 25.70 2.75 -3.22
C ASP A 157 25.10 2.07 -4.48
N GLY A 158 23.90 2.50 -4.92
CA GLY A 158 23.23 2.08 -6.13
C GLY A 158 23.80 2.66 -7.43
N GLY A 159 24.84 3.51 -7.37
CA GLY A 159 25.50 4.07 -8.55
C GLY A 159 24.77 5.25 -9.19
N TRP A 160 23.86 5.92 -8.47
CA TRP A 160 23.20 7.15 -8.89
C TRP A 160 24.10 8.37 -8.60
N VAL A 161 25.24 8.42 -9.27
CA VAL A 161 26.34 9.35 -8.95
C VAL A 161 26.75 10.24 -10.12
N TYR A 162 25.94 10.31 -11.17
CA TYR A 162 26.24 11.08 -12.37
C TYR A 162 25.25 12.25 -12.60
N ASN A 163 25.69 13.22 -13.37
CA ASN A 163 24.86 14.21 -14.08
C ASN A 163 24.43 13.66 -15.44
N GLU A 164 23.55 14.36 -16.15
CA GLU A 164 23.05 14.00 -17.49
C GLU A 164 24.17 13.79 -18.52
N ASP A 165 25.23 14.58 -18.44
CA ASP A 165 26.37 14.53 -19.34
C ASP A 165 27.42 13.46 -19.00
N GLY A 166 27.15 12.66 -17.95
CA GLY A 166 28.03 11.61 -17.46
C GLY A 166 29.19 12.08 -16.59
N SER A 167 29.24 13.36 -16.24
CA SER A 167 30.13 13.86 -15.20
C SER A 167 29.66 13.44 -13.81
N ASP A 168 30.55 13.48 -12.81
CA ASP A 168 30.19 13.21 -11.42
C ASP A 168 29.09 14.15 -10.94
N TYR A 169 28.14 13.62 -10.14
CA TYR A 169 27.02 14.39 -9.64
C TYR A 169 27.48 15.61 -8.82
N SER A 170 26.97 16.77 -9.18
CA SER A 170 27.41 18.05 -8.62
C SER A 170 26.77 18.44 -7.28
N GLY A 171 25.84 17.62 -6.76
CA GLY A 171 25.08 17.92 -5.54
C GLY A 171 23.83 18.76 -5.77
N SER A 172 23.42 18.97 -7.03
CA SER A 172 22.19 19.69 -7.38
C SER A 172 21.59 19.17 -8.69
N GLY A 173 20.28 19.31 -8.83
CA GLY A 173 19.53 18.77 -9.97
C GLY A 173 19.25 17.27 -9.81
N ILE A 174 18.96 16.60 -10.92
CA ILE A 174 18.60 15.19 -10.95
C ILE A 174 19.84 14.32 -11.02
N ARG A 175 19.88 13.25 -10.22
CA ARG A 175 20.91 12.20 -10.33
C ARG A 175 20.64 11.30 -11.52
N TYR A 176 21.71 10.74 -12.07
CA TYR A 176 21.67 9.76 -13.15
C TYR A 176 22.48 8.52 -12.75
N LYS A 177 22.04 7.37 -13.25
CA LYS A 177 22.77 6.10 -13.15
C LYS A 177 23.23 5.68 -14.55
N LYS A 178 24.49 5.30 -14.67
CA LYS A 178 25.02 4.72 -15.91
C LYS A 178 24.56 3.26 -16.01
N LEU A 179 23.90 2.91 -17.12
CA LEU A 179 23.45 1.57 -17.42
C LEU A 179 24.51 0.76 -18.19
N ASP A 180 24.34 -0.56 -18.29
CA ASP A 180 25.27 -1.48 -18.94
C ASP A 180 25.45 -1.19 -20.45
N ASP A 181 24.42 -0.64 -21.09
CA ASP A 181 24.49 -0.21 -22.50
C ASP A 181 25.21 1.13 -22.68
N GLY A 182 25.66 1.74 -21.59
CA GLY A 182 26.37 3.03 -21.57
C GLY A 182 25.50 4.27 -21.56
N THR A 183 24.16 4.13 -21.58
CA THR A 183 23.24 5.25 -21.43
C THR A 183 23.13 5.72 -19.98
N TYR A 184 22.57 6.89 -19.75
CA TYR A 184 22.37 7.47 -18.43
C TYR A 184 20.88 7.59 -18.12
N MET A 185 20.41 6.87 -17.11
CA MET A 185 19.01 6.89 -16.66
C MET A 185 18.81 8.01 -15.64
N PRO A 186 17.86 8.95 -15.86
CA PRO A 186 17.52 9.97 -14.86
C PRO A 186 16.75 9.38 -13.68
N LEU A 187 17.00 9.90 -12.47
CA LEU A 187 16.23 9.55 -11.27
C LEU A 187 14.90 10.32 -11.24
N VAL A 188 14.03 9.97 -12.18
CA VAL A 188 12.69 10.56 -12.34
C VAL A 188 11.67 9.44 -12.27
N ILE A 189 10.71 9.56 -11.35
CA ILE A 189 9.67 8.58 -11.09
C ILE A 189 8.34 9.12 -11.57
N GLU A 190 7.67 8.40 -12.44
CA GLU A 190 6.34 8.75 -12.95
C GLU A 190 5.27 8.06 -12.09
N TRP A 191 4.47 8.86 -11.40
CA TRP A 191 3.41 8.42 -10.51
C TRP A 191 2.05 8.64 -11.13
N PHE A 192 1.20 7.60 -11.17
CA PHE A 192 -0.21 7.73 -11.50
C PHE A 192 -1.05 7.57 -10.23
N SER A 193 -1.90 8.54 -9.96
CA SER A 193 -2.81 8.55 -8.80
C SER A 193 -4.26 8.71 -9.23
N SER A 194 -5.20 8.25 -8.39
CA SER A 194 -6.62 8.48 -8.62
C SER A 194 -7.04 9.87 -8.10
N GLU A 195 -7.98 10.49 -8.81
CA GLU A 195 -8.65 11.72 -8.37
C GLU A 195 -9.48 11.50 -7.09
N ASN A 196 -9.70 12.56 -6.32
CA ASN A 196 -10.51 12.57 -5.09
C ASN A 196 -10.04 11.51 -4.07
N ASN A 197 -8.73 11.43 -3.84
CA ASN A 197 -8.10 10.47 -2.95
C ASN A 197 -7.20 11.20 -1.94
N SER A 198 -7.61 11.23 -0.67
CA SER A 198 -6.90 11.94 0.41
C SER A 198 -5.49 11.38 0.66
N VAL A 199 -5.25 10.08 0.42
CA VAL A 199 -3.91 9.49 0.50
C VAL A 199 -3.01 10.09 -0.60
N SER A 200 -3.53 10.23 -1.83
CA SER A 200 -2.78 10.87 -2.91
C SER A 200 -2.45 12.33 -2.60
N ASP A 201 -3.42 13.08 -2.07
CA ASP A 201 -3.23 14.50 -1.71
C ASP A 201 -2.19 14.65 -0.60
N LEU A 202 -2.19 13.76 0.38
CA LEU A 202 -1.18 13.76 1.45
C LEU A 202 0.20 13.35 0.93
N LEU A 203 0.29 12.40 -0.03
CA LEU A 203 1.56 12.02 -0.67
C LEU A 203 2.17 13.17 -1.52
N VAL A 204 1.35 14.03 -2.09
CA VAL A 204 1.85 15.23 -2.80
C VAL A 204 2.66 16.09 -1.83
N THR A 205 2.16 16.35 -0.65
CA THR A 205 2.82 17.23 0.32
C THR A 205 3.96 16.55 1.07
N SER A 206 3.81 15.27 1.44
CA SER A 206 4.75 14.54 2.28
C SER A 206 5.90 13.88 1.50
N LEU A 207 5.74 13.65 0.19
CA LEU A 207 6.74 13.01 -0.65
C LEU A 207 7.05 13.83 -1.91
N GLN A 208 6.09 14.04 -2.82
CA GLN A 208 6.37 14.67 -4.11
C GLN A 208 6.96 16.08 -3.97
N GLN A 209 6.42 16.90 -3.07
CA GLN A 209 6.86 18.29 -2.81
C GLN A 209 7.82 18.39 -1.61
N ASN A 210 8.26 17.27 -1.06
CA ASN A 210 9.22 17.26 0.01
C ASN A 210 10.59 17.76 -0.52
N PRO A 211 11.16 18.84 0.07
CA PRO A 211 12.43 19.39 -0.37
C PRO A 211 13.60 18.40 -0.27
N ASP A 212 13.53 17.41 0.60
CA ASP A 212 14.56 16.39 0.72
C ASP A 212 14.56 15.42 -0.48
N VAL A 213 13.45 15.25 -1.18
CA VAL A 213 13.39 14.51 -2.46
C VAL A 213 14.22 15.22 -3.53
N GLU A 214 14.07 16.54 -3.67
CA GLU A 214 14.89 17.34 -4.56
C GLU A 214 16.37 17.38 -4.12
N ALA A 215 16.62 17.51 -2.80
CA ALA A 215 17.98 17.50 -2.23
C ALA A 215 18.69 16.15 -2.45
N ALA A 216 17.96 15.04 -2.44
CA ALA A 216 18.47 13.72 -2.80
C ALA A 216 18.75 13.55 -4.31
N GLY A 217 18.39 14.55 -5.14
CA GLY A 217 18.52 14.48 -6.60
C GLY A 217 17.48 13.64 -7.30
N MET A 218 16.32 13.43 -6.65
CA MET A 218 15.17 12.67 -7.17
C MET A 218 14.06 13.62 -7.59
N LYS A 219 13.28 13.21 -8.58
CA LYS A 219 12.06 13.91 -8.98
C LYS A 219 10.90 12.92 -9.11
N ILE A 220 9.74 13.30 -8.62
CA ILE A 220 8.49 12.54 -8.77
C ILE A 220 7.49 13.40 -9.54
N ASN A 221 7.03 12.90 -10.68
CA ASN A 221 6.01 13.55 -11.49
C ASN A 221 4.68 12.85 -11.28
N GLN A 222 3.62 13.58 -10.94
CA GLN A 222 2.29 13.03 -10.76
C GLN A 222 1.42 13.24 -12.00
N THR A 223 0.71 12.19 -12.40
CA THR A 223 -0.44 12.25 -13.30
C THR A 223 -1.67 11.81 -12.52
N VAL A 224 -2.75 12.59 -12.59
CA VAL A 224 -4.02 12.29 -11.91
C VAL A 224 -5.05 11.84 -12.94
N GLY A 225 -5.75 10.75 -12.67
CA GLY A 225 -6.81 10.23 -13.53
C GLY A 225 -7.89 9.50 -12.73
N THR A 226 -8.76 8.80 -13.43
CA THR A 226 -9.80 7.99 -12.76
C THR A 226 -9.19 6.76 -12.10
N PHE A 227 -9.88 6.20 -11.09
CA PHE A 227 -9.45 4.93 -10.47
C PHE A 227 -9.39 3.76 -11.48
N THR A 228 -10.27 3.77 -12.49
CA THR A 228 -10.25 2.78 -13.57
C THR A 228 -8.99 2.90 -14.44
N ASP A 229 -8.57 4.12 -14.75
CA ASP A 229 -7.32 4.35 -15.49
C ASP A 229 -6.12 3.92 -14.65
N LEU A 230 -6.11 4.23 -13.35
CA LEU A 230 -5.07 3.77 -12.42
C LEU A 230 -4.93 2.25 -12.48
N LEU A 231 -6.02 1.51 -12.36
CA LEU A 231 -5.99 0.04 -12.41
C LEU A 231 -5.49 -0.49 -13.76
N THR A 232 -5.78 0.21 -14.87
CA THR A 232 -5.28 -0.17 -16.19
C THR A 232 -3.75 -0.15 -16.22
N TYR A 233 -3.13 0.92 -15.72
CA TYR A 233 -1.67 1.01 -15.64
C TYR A 233 -1.07 0.14 -14.52
N TYR A 234 -1.77 0.00 -13.39
CA TYR A 234 -1.31 -0.83 -12.29
C TYR A 234 -1.16 -2.31 -12.68
N TYR A 235 -2.10 -2.85 -13.46
CA TYR A 235 -2.03 -4.23 -13.96
C TYR A 235 -1.20 -4.41 -15.24
N ASP A 236 -0.71 -3.33 -15.84
CA ASP A 236 0.18 -3.40 -17.00
C ASP A 236 1.64 -3.56 -16.53
N ASN A 237 2.19 -4.77 -16.72
CA ASN A 237 3.58 -5.11 -16.41
C ASN A 237 4.52 -4.93 -17.61
N SER A 238 4.05 -4.39 -18.73
CA SER A 238 4.90 -4.12 -19.87
C SER A 238 5.90 -3.01 -19.57
N THR A 239 7.09 -3.07 -20.14
CA THR A 239 8.12 -2.02 -20.01
C THR A 239 7.75 -0.76 -20.81
N GLU A 240 6.64 -0.77 -21.54
CA GLU A 240 6.07 0.39 -22.24
C GLU A 240 5.12 1.20 -21.34
N ASN A 241 4.73 0.66 -20.15
CA ASN A 241 3.96 1.40 -19.17
C ASN A 241 4.75 2.64 -18.72
N PRO A 242 4.20 3.85 -18.87
CA PRO A 242 4.95 5.07 -18.53
C PRO A 242 5.10 5.30 -17.03
N TYR A 243 4.34 4.60 -16.18
CA TYR A 243 4.28 4.84 -14.75
C TYR A 243 4.95 3.72 -13.94
N GLN A 244 5.69 4.14 -12.91
CA GLN A 244 6.41 3.23 -12.02
C GLN A 244 5.86 3.22 -10.58
N MET A 245 5.06 4.25 -10.22
CA MET A 245 4.54 4.43 -8.86
C MET A 245 3.01 4.55 -8.87
N PHE A 246 2.37 3.88 -7.90
CA PHE A 246 0.93 3.93 -7.67
C PHE A 246 0.69 3.96 -6.16
N ASN A 247 -0.40 4.56 -5.68
CA ASN A 247 -0.83 4.41 -4.29
C ASN A 247 -2.18 3.71 -4.25
N LEU A 248 -2.22 2.66 -3.47
CA LEU A 248 -3.34 1.74 -3.34
C LEU A 248 -3.46 1.25 -1.90
N ALA A 249 -4.40 0.38 -1.67
CA ALA A 249 -4.56 -0.32 -0.42
C ALA A 249 -5.02 -1.75 -0.67
N SER A 250 -4.54 -2.69 0.13
CA SER A 250 -4.85 -4.11 0.04
C SER A 250 -5.49 -4.63 1.32
N GLY A 251 -6.18 -5.75 1.21
CA GLY A 251 -6.69 -6.52 2.34
C GLY A 251 -6.40 -8.00 2.10
N PHE A 252 -6.21 -8.72 3.20
CA PHE A 252 -5.87 -10.14 3.17
C PHE A 252 -7.01 -10.99 3.72
N GLY A 253 -7.13 -12.20 3.19
CA GLY A 253 -8.05 -13.20 3.69
C GLY A 253 -7.49 -13.95 4.90
N ASN A 254 -8.31 -14.85 5.42
CA ASN A 254 -7.89 -15.85 6.40
C ASN A 254 -8.22 -17.25 5.81
N PRO A 255 -7.22 -18.10 5.52
CA PRO A 255 -5.79 -17.89 5.78
C PRO A 255 -5.17 -16.79 4.92
N TYR A 256 -4.01 -16.29 5.37
CA TYR A 256 -3.20 -15.35 4.62
C TYR A 256 -2.47 -16.13 3.50
N ASP A 257 -2.83 -15.85 2.26
CA ASP A 257 -2.23 -16.46 1.06
C ASP A 257 -1.96 -15.36 0.03
N VAL A 258 -0.69 -15.12 -0.22
CA VAL A 258 -0.22 -14.06 -1.15
C VAL A 258 0.70 -14.61 -2.25
N ALA A 259 1.00 -15.91 -2.27
CA ALA A 259 1.96 -16.48 -3.20
C ALA A 259 1.64 -16.14 -4.67
N PHE A 260 0.35 -16.13 -5.04
CA PHE A 260 -0.09 -15.80 -6.41
C PHE A 260 0.28 -14.36 -6.84
N GLN A 261 0.54 -13.45 -5.88
CA GLN A 261 0.92 -12.06 -6.16
C GLN A 261 2.42 -11.91 -6.48
N TYR A 262 3.21 -12.92 -6.19
CA TYR A 262 4.68 -12.91 -6.39
C TYR A 262 5.15 -13.96 -7.42
N GLU A 263 4.22 -14.71 -8.02
CA GLU A 263 4.56 -15.72 -9.01
C GLU A 263 5.23 -15.07 -10.24
N PRO A 264 6.50 -15.43 -10.55
CA PRO A 264 7.21 -14.87 -11.69
C PRO A 264 6.47 -15.07 -13.01
N GLY A 265 6.38 -14.04 -13.83
CA GLY A 265 5.66 -14.05 -15.11
C GLY A 265 4.13 -14.02 -15.00
N SER A 266 3.58 -14.01 -13.80
CA SER A 266 2.12 -13.90 -13.58
C SER A 266 1.64 -12.46 -13.75
N SER A 267 0.46 -12.27 -14.34
CA SER A 267 -0.21 -10.96 -14.37
C SER A 267 -0.66 -10.48 -12.98
N ASN A 268 -0.68 -11.36 -11.99
CA ASN A 268 -0.99 -11.01 -10.60
C ASN A 268 0.23 -10.43 -9.86
N ASN A 269 1.45 -10.65 -10.38
CA ASN A 269 2.67 -10.03 -9.88
C ASN A 269 2.74 -8.58 -10.37
N THR A 270 1.92 -7.72 -9.79
CA THR A 270 1.73 -6.33 -10.26
C THR A 270 2.94 -5.44 -10.07
N ASN A 271 3.86 -5.81 -9.17
CA ASN A 271 5.15 -5.14 -9.01
C ASN A 271 6.16 -5.58 -10.07
N ALA A 272 5.90 -6.71 -10.74
CA ALA A 272 6.82 -7.33 -11.72
C ALA A 272 8.24 -7.51 -11.16
N LEU A 273 8.35 -7.92 -9.89
CA LEU A 273 9.63 -8.33 -9.29
C LEU A 273 9.96 -9.71 -9.83
N GLU A 274 11.01 -9.78 -10.63
CA GLU A 274 11.43 -10.97 -11.37
C GLU A 274 12.87 -11.36 -10.99
N GLY A 275 13.44 -12.37 -11.64
CA GLY A 275 14.80 -12.79 -11.40
C GLY A 275 14.96 -13.67 -10.16
N GLU A 276 16.18 -13.68 -9.58
CA GLU A 276 16.49 -14.49 -8.40
C GLU A 276 15.73 -13.99 -7.16
N GLU A 277 15.61 -12.68 -6.99
CA GLU A 277 14.92 -12.02 -5.89
C GLU A 277 13.40 -12.29 -5.94
N GLY A 278 12.79 -12.14 -7.13
CA GLY A 278 11.37 -12.44 -7.31
C GLY A 278 11.05 -13.92 -7.09
N GLN A 279 11.90 -14.83 -7.58
CA GLN A 279 11.74 -16.26 -7.35
C GLN A 279 11.86 -16.61 -5.86
N LYS A 280 12.84 -16.02 -5.16
CA LYS A 280 13.04 -16.24 -3.73
C LYS A 280 11.82 -15.78 -2.93
N LEU A 281 11.28 -14.60 -3.22
CA LEU A 281 10.12 -14.06 -2.53
C LEU A 281 8.88 -14.95 -2.77
N TYR A 282 8.70 -15.43 -4.01
CA TYR A 282 7.66 -16.39 -4.35
C TYR A 282 7.79 -17.72 -3.59
N ASP A 283 8.99 -18.28 -3.53
CA ASP A 283 9.25 -19.53 -2.81
C ASP A 283 8.98 -19.40 -1.31
N LEU A 284 9.31 -18.25 -0.70
CA LEU A 284 9.00 -17.96 0.70
C LEU A 284 7.48 -17.81 0.92
N ALA A 285 6.77 -17.15 0.01
CA ALA A 285 5.32 -17.04 0.06
C ALA A 285 4.64 -18.43 -0.08
N LEU A 286 5.16 -19.29 -0.95
CA LEU A 286 4.69 -20.68 -1.10
C LEU A 286 4.95 -21.54 0.13
N ALA A 287 6.04 -21.28 0.87
CA ALA A 287 6.38 -22.07 2.06
C ALA A 287 5.26 -22.03 3.12
N MET A 288 4.53 -20.91 3.23
CA MET A 288 3.36 -20.81 4.09
C MET A 288 2.27 -21.81 3.70
N ASN A 289 2.02 -21.97 2.39
CA ASN A 289 0.98 -22.87 1.87
C ASN A 289 1.36 -24.36 1.99
N HIS A 290 2.62 -24.66 2.29
CA HIS A 290 3.15 -26.01 2.43
C HIS A 290 3.31 -26.45 3.90
N THR A 291 2.92 -25.63 4.86
CA THR A 291 2.92 -26.03 6.29
C THR A 291 1.81 -27.06 6.54
N GLU A 292 2.03 -27.97 7.49
CA GLU A 292 1.01 -28.95 7.86
C GLU A 292 -0.18 -28.26 8.56
N GLU A 293 -1.39 -28.77 8.31
CA GLU A 293 -2.59 -28.25 8.95
C GLU A 293 -2.49 -28.36 10.49
N GLY A 294 -2.64 -27.22 11.17
CA GLY A 294 -2.55 -27.11 12.63
C GLY A 294 -1.13 -26.89 13.17
N ASP A 295 -0.13 -26.76 12.30
CA ASP A 295 1.22 -26.31 12.69
C ASP A 295 1.33 -24.79 12.59
N ASP A 296 0.69 -24.12 13.56
CA ASP A 296 0.63 -22.65 13.60
C ASP A 296 2.01 -22.03 13.80
N GLU A 297 2.92 -22.68 14.52
CA GLU A 297 4.30 -22.21 14.73
C GLU A 297 5.10 -22.23 13.43
N ALA A 298 5.03 -23.31 12.66
CA ALA A 298 5.69 -23.40 11.37
C ALA A 298 5.11 -22.40 10.36
N TYR A 299 3.79 -22.20 10.39
CA TYR A 299 3.11 -21.22 9.54
C TYR A 299 3.54 -19.78 9.85
N ALA A 300 3.52 -19.39 11.12
CA ALA A 300 3.94 -18.05 11.56
C ALA A 300 5.41 -17.78 11.24
N LYS A 301 6.26 -18.81 11.41
CA LYS A 301 7.68 -18.69 11.01
C LYS A 301 7.85 -18.48 9.51
N ALA A 302 7.17 -19.25 8.67
CA ALA A 302 7.22 -19.10 7.23
C ALA A 302 6.69 -17.72 6.80
N TRP A 303 5.64 -17.23 7.46
CA TRP A 303 5.12 -15.89 7.26
C TRP A 303 6.18 -14.82 7.59
N PHE A 304 6.85 -14.92 8.74
CA PHE A 304 7.88 -13.96 9.12
C PHE A 304 9.08 -14.00 8.17
N ASP A 305 9.53 -15.19 7.76
CA ASP A 305 10.63 -15.34 6.78
C ASP A 305 10.29 -14.63 5.46
N PHE A 306 9.03 -14.73 5.00
CA PHE A 306 8.52 -13.99 3.84
C PHE A 306 8.51 -12.47 4.09
N ILE A 307 7.97 -12.01 5.22
CA ILE A 307 7.91 -10.58 5.56
C ILE A 307 9.31 -9.96 5.65
N ALA A 308 10.29 -10.67 6.22
CA ALA A 308 11.65 -10.17 6.36
C ALA A 308 12.34 -9.98 5.00
N ASP A 309 12.19 -10.92 4.07
CA ASP A 309 12.72 -10.81 2.73
C ASP A 309 12.01 -9.72 1.92
N TRP A 310 10.69 -9.65 2.04
CA TRP A 310 9.88 -8.61 1.42
C TRP A 310 10.25 -7.21 1.91
N ASN A 311 10.53 -7.05 3.21
CA ASN A 311 10.99 -5.78 3.78
C ASN A 311 12.32 -5.32 3.20
N ASP A 312 13.25 -6.26 2.91
CA ASP A 312 14.52 -5.96 2.25
C ASP A 312 14.34 -5.67 0.75
N GLU A 313 13.52 -6.44 0.03
CA GLU A 313 13.25 -6.19 -1.40
C GLU A 313 12.38 -4.96 -1.64
N LEU A 314 11.48 -4.66 -0.75
CA LEU A 314 10.60 -3.49 -0.73
C LEU A 314 9.90 -3.22 -2.09
N PRO A 315 9.17 -4.18 -2.67
CA PRO A 315 8.43 -3.95 -3.91
C PRO A 315 7.32 -2.90 -3.76
N GLU A 316 6.93 -2.64 -2.52
CA GLU A 316 5.98 -1.61 -2.13
C GLU A 316 6.48 -0.91 -0.86
N ILE A 317 6.12 0.34 -0.67
CA ILE A 317 6.40 1.08 0.57
C ILE A 317 5.12 1.06 1.40
N PRO A 318 5.07 0.29 2.51
CA PRO A 318 3.90 0.26 3.37
C PRO A 318 3.71 1.61 4.05
N LEU A 319 2.50 2.14 4.03
CA LEU A 319 2.18 3.45 4.59
C LEU A 319 1.52 3.33 5.96
N TYR A 320 0.48 2.49 6.07
CA TYR A 320 -0.28 2.30 7.29
C TYR A 320 -1.09 1.00 7.26
N SER A 321 -1.34 0.43 8.45
CA SER A 321 -2.48 -0.45 8.71
C SER A 321 -3.41 0.26 9.67
N ASN A 322 -4.71 0.36 9.34
CA ASN A 322 -5.67 1.20 10.05
C ASN A 322 -6.80 0.38 10.67
N ASP A 323 -7.51 0.98 11.62
CA ASP A 323 -8.83 0.51 12.01
C ASP A 323 -9.89 1.04 11.04
N TYR A 324 -10.87 0.20 10.74
CA TYR A 324 -12.08 0.61 10.04
C TYR A 324 -13.17 1.03 11.02
N HIS A 325 -13.96 2.00 10.62
CA HIS A 325 -15.17 2.41 11.33
C HIS A 325 -16.37 2.31 10.39
N ASP A 326 -17.36 1.55 10.83
CA ASP A 326 -18.67 1.50 10.17
C ASP A 326 -19.63 2.39 10.98
N PHE A 327 -20.26 3.38 10.35
CA PHE A 327 -21.23 4.29 10.99
C PHE A 327 -22.63 4.01 10.48
N PHE A 328 -23.63 3.96 11.38
CA PHE A 328 -25.03 3.63 11.06
C PHE A 328 -26.04 4.24 12.03
#